data_644cd1910bf9d6b60dc596d0534e50f1
#
_entry.id   644cd1910bf9d6b60dc596d0534e50f1
#
_cell.length_a   1.000
_cell.length_b   1.000
_cell.length_c   1.000
_cell.angle_alpha   90.00
_cell.angle_beta   90.00
_cell.angle_gamma   90.00
#
_symmetry.space_group_name_H-M   'P 1'
#
loop_
_entity.id
_entity.type
_entity.pdbx_description
1 polymer ?
#
loop_
_entity_poly.entity_id
_entity_poly.type
_entity_poly.pdbx_seq_one_letter_code
_entity_poly.pdbx_strand_id
1 'polypeptide(L)'
;MNKIVLLGTGGGPRIWEARSQPSSALVVNNDIYIIDTGDGVCNQLAKANLNPLKIKGIFITHNHSDHVADLGTLLLRSWQSGHKGMINCYGPNPIKKMISSYCEYMSWDINLRTKHENRPQFKSIFEIKEVSSEKKIYEDKNVKVECITVPHGEAVPSYAYKFYVNDKEVVFSGDTSINEKLIKFSNKVDYLIHEVLNLKGVDDIINKTYPGNNEFRKHIIDGHTSTEELGIIATEAKVKNLVLNHLVPTGSPKFDLDEIWLKELAINFKGNVIVGKDLLQIKL
;
A
#
# COMPACT_ATOMS: atom_id res chain seq x y z
N MET A 1 18.67 11.27 0.82
CA MET A 1 18.78 10.00 1.56
C MET A 1 17.57 9.16 1.17
N ASN A 2 17.79 7.91 0.74
CA ASN A 2 16.71 7.03 0.31
C ASN A 2 16.02 6.42 1.54
N LYS A 3 14.70 6.29 1.50
CA LYS A 3 13.92 5.79 2.63
C LYS A 3 12.56 5.25 2.20
N ILE A 4 12.02 4.34 2.98
CA ILE A 4 10.62 3.96 2.98
C ILE A 4 9.91 4.80 4.07
N VAL A 5 8.72 5.29 3.80
CA VAL A 5 7.85 5.96 4.77
C VAL A 5 6.52 5.25 4.76
N LEU A 6 6.12 4.67 5.87
CA LEU A 6 4.79 4.09 6.03
C LEU A 6 3.82 5.24 6.34
N LEU A 7 3.02 5.64 5.38
CA LEU A 7 2.10 6.77 5.52
C LEU A 7 0.86 6.37 6.31
N GLY A 8 0.32 5.17 6.04
CA GLY A 8 -0.79 4.58 6.75
C GLY A 8 -0.59 3.08 6.88
N THR A 9 -0.85 2.53 8.05
CA THR A 9 -0.52 1.14 8.42
C THR A 9 -1.71 0.34 8.92
N GLY A 10 -2.90 0.93 8.95
CA GLY A 10 -4.13 0.25 9.33
C GLY A 10 -4.64 -0.66 8.24
N GLY A 11 -5.19 -1.82 8.60
CA GLY A 11 -5.83 -2.74 7.68
C GLY A 11 -7.34 -2.62 7.68
N GLY A 12 -7.93 -2.73 6.50
CA GLY A 12 -9.37 -2.72 6.26
C GLY A 12 -10.00 -1.32 6.15
N PRO A 13 -11.26 -1.26 5.70
CA PRO A 13 -11.91 -0.01 5.28
C PRO A 13 -12.46 0.83 6.44
N ARG A 14 -12.33 0.38 7.68
CA ARG A 14 -12.84 1.13 8.84
C ARG A 14 -11.95 2.32 9.17
N ILE A 15 -12.58 3.40 9.65
CA ILE A 15 -11.88 4.57 10.14
C ILE A 15 -11.39 4.28 11.56
N TRP A 16 -10.10 4.50 11.80
CA TRP A 16 -9.44 4.30 13.09
C TRP A 16 -8.65 5.55 13.47
N GLU A 17 -8.67 5.87 14.76
CA GLU A 17 -7.87 6.98 15.28
C GLU A 17 -6.36 6.67 15.25
N ALA A 18 -6.01 5.43 15.57
CA ALA A 18 -4.61 5.03 15.78
C ALA A 18 -3.80 4.86 14.49
N ARG A 19 -4.46 4.54 13.37
CA ARG A 19 -3.79 4.23 12.10
C ARG A 19 -4.61 4.71 10.92
N SER A 20 -3.96 5.40 9.98
CA SER A 20 -4.52 5.75 8.67
C SER A 20 -4.58 4.51 7.76
N GLN A 21 -5.40 4.59 6.72
CA GLN A 21 -5.53 3.49 5.75
C GLN A 21 -4.23 3.26 4.94
N PRO A 22 -4.07 2.06 4.34
CA PRO A 22 -2.80 1.65 3.75
C PRO A 22 -2.28 2.62 2.71
N SER A 23 -1.11 3.13 2.94
CA SER A 23 -0.33 3.87 1.96
C SER A 23 1.14 3.90 2.39
N SER A 24 2.04 3.83 1.42
CA SER A 24 3.48 3.90 1.66
C SER A 24 4.15 4.78 0.62
N ALA A 25 5.26 5.40 0.99
CA ALA A 25 6.09 6.16 0.07
C ALA A 25 7.52 5.60 0.05
N LEU A 26 8.03 5.33 -1.13
CA LEU A 26 9.44 5.09 -1.37
C LEU A 26 10.05 6.41 -1.87
N VAL A 27 11.00 6.95 -1.14
CA VAL A 27 11.69 8.21 -1.49
C VAL A 27 13.10 7.88 -1.95
N VAL A 28 13.41 8.24 -3.20
CA VAL A 28 14.72 8.00 -3.81
C VAL A 28 15.20 9.28 -4.48
N ASN A 29 16.33 9.81 -4.04
CA ASN A 29 16.90 11.05 -4.59
C ASN A 29 15.88 12.21 -4.66
N ASN A 30 15.03 12.35 -3.63
CA ASN A 30 13.91 13.28 -3.51
C ASN A 30 12.70 13.03 -4.44
N ASP A 31 12.77 12.09 -5.37
CA ASP A 31 11.60 11.62 -6.11
C ASP A 31 10.78 10.65 -5.23
N ILE A 32 9.46 10.66 -5.37
CA ILE A 32 8.53 9.93 -4.51
C ILE A 32 7.73 8.92 -5.35
N TYR A 33 7.67 7.70 -4.89
CA TYR A 33 6.88 6.61 -5.45
C TYR A 33 5.90 6.15 -4.38
N ILE A 34 4.60 6.24 -4.66
CA ILE A 34 3.53 5.91 -3.72
C ILE A 34 3.03 4.50 -3.99
N ILE A 35 2.88 3.71 -2.95
CA ILE A 35 2.25 2.39 -2.98
C ILE A 35 0.97 2.48 -2.18
N ASP A 36 -0.15 2.30 -2.86
CA ASP A 36 -1.51 2.50 -2.40
C ASP A 36 -1.83 3.93 -1.94
N THR A 37 -3.10 4.28 -1.96
CA THR A 37 -3.61 5.62 -1.69
C THR A 37 -4.90 5.55 -0.87
N GLY A 38 -4.80 4.87 0.28
CA GLY A 38 -5.90 4.81 1.23
C GLY A 38 -6.32 6.20 1.74
N ASP A 39 -7.47 6.25 2.37
CA ASP A 39 -8.04 7.50 2.90
C ASP A 39 -7.04 8.24 3.81
N GLY A 40 -6.89 9.54 3.56
CA GLY A 40 -5.99 10.41 4.31
C GLY A 40 -4.56 10.49 3.78
N VAL A 41 -4.20 9.83 2.67
CA VAL A 41 -2.82 9.84 2.13
C VAL A 41 -2.26 11.25 1.93
N CYS A 42 -3.07 12.22 1.50
CA CYS A 42 -2.64 13.61 1.33
C CYS A 42 -2.22 14.25 2.66
N ASN A 43 -2.96 14.00 3.73
CA ASN A 43 -2.65 14.50 5.06
C ASN A 43 -1.39 13.83 5.62
N GLN A 44 -1.24 12.53 5.38
CA GLN A 44 -0.07 11.77 5.82
C GLN A 44 1.21 12.21 5.08
N LEU A 45 1.13 12.50 3.78
CA LEU A 45 2.24 13.11 3.02
C LEU A 45 2.67 14.45 3.64
N ALA A 46 1.71 15.31 3.98
CA ALA A 46 1.99 16.60 4.62
C ALA A 46 2.66 16.41 6.00
N LYS A 47 2.13 15.52 6.85
CA LYS A 47 2.72 15.19 8.16
C LYS A 47 4.13 14.58 8.05
N ALA A 48 4.38 13.77 7.00
CA ALA A 48 5.70 13.21 6.70
C ALA A 48 6.67 14.23 6.09
N ASN A 49 6.24 15.47 5.85
CA ASN A 49 6.98 16.51 5.14
C ASN A 49 7.44 16.06 3.74
N LEU A 50 6.58 15.34 3.03
CA LEU A 50 6.81 14.88 1.65
C LEU A 50 6.09 15.79 0.67
N ASN A 51 6.88 16.36 -0.26
CA ASN A 51 6.36 17.30 -1.24
C ASN A 51 5.64 16.58 -2.40
N PRO A 52 4.32 16.76 -2.60
CA PRO A 52 3.57 16.10 -3.67
C PRO A 52 4.07 16.46 -5.09
N LEU A 53 4.80 17.56 -5.26
CA LEU A 53 5.41 17.94 -6.53
C LEU A 53 6.56 17.00 -6.96
N LYS A 54 6.98 16.10 -6.09
CA LYS A 54 8.04 15.11 -6.32
C LYS A 54 7.51 13.71 -6.63
N ILE A 55 6.20 13.52 -6.67
CA ILE A 55 5.59 12.23 -7.02
C ILE A 55 5.88 11.92 -8.49
N LYS A 56 6.46 10.74 -8.75
CA LYS A 56 6.79 10.21 -10.08
C LYS A 56 5.93 9.03 -10.48
N GLY A 57 5.58 8.19 -9.50
CA GLY A 57 4.78 7.00 -9.73
C GLY A 57 3.82 6.72 -8.57
N ILE A 58 2.68 6.14 -8.90
CA ILE A 58 1.69 5.60 -7.96
C ILE A 58 1.40 4.18 -8.39
N PHE A 59 1.45 3.24 -7.45
CA PHE A 59 1.29 1.82 -7.68
C PHE A 59 0.19 1.28 -6.77
N ILE A 60 -0.96 0.99 -7.34
CA ILE A 60 -2.12 0.45 -6.61
C ILE A 60 -2.08 -1.06 -6.66
N THR A 61 -2.10 -1.69 -5.49
CA THR A 61 -2.04 -3.14 -5.36
C THR A 61 -3.34 -3.80 -5.81
N HIS A 62 -4.47 -3.30 -5.34
CA HIS A 62 -5.80 -3.76 -5.71
C HIS A 62 -6.87 -2.68 -5.47
N ASN A 63 -8.13 -2.94 -5.86
CA ASN A 63 -9.18 -1.91 -5.89
C ASN A 63 -10.07 -1.86 -4.63
N HIS A 64 -9.69 -2.47 -3.49
CA HIS A 64 -10.42 -2.22 -2.25
C HIS A 64 -10.32 -0.74 -1.86
N SER A 65 -11.38 -0.24 -1.22
CA SER A 65 -11.51 1.19 -0.94
C SER A 65 -10.39 1.73 -0.05
N ASP A 66 -9.93 0.96 0.91
CA ASP A 66 -8.84 1.32 1.82
C ASP A 66 -7.47 1.44 1.12
N HIS A 67 -7.32 0.93 -0.11
CA HIS A 67 -6.10 1.05 -0.92
C HIS A 67 -6.18 2.11 -2.01
N VAL A 68 -7.39 2.53 -2.42
CA VAL A 68 -7.55 3.35 -3.63
C VAL A 68 -8.43 4.59 -3.45
N ALA A 69 -9.07 4.77 -2.28
CA ALA A 69 -10.05 5.82 -2.07
C ALA A 69 -9.55 7.22 -2.43
N ASP A 70 -8.34 7.56 -2.07
CA ASP A 70 -7.77 8.89 -2.28
C ASP A 70 -6.89 9.03 -3.53
N LEU A 71 -6.87 8.04 -4.45
CA LEU A 71 -6.08 8.15 -5.68
C LEU A 71 -6.42 9.41 -6.49
N GLY A 72 -7.70 9.62 -6.75
CA GLY A 72 -8.16 10.82 -7.46
C GLY A 72 -7.87 12.11 -6.70
N THR A 73 -8.07 12.09 -5.38
CA THR A 73 -7.78 13.21 -4.48
C THR A 73 -6.28 13.55 -4.49
N LEU A 74 -5.40 12.57 -4.42
CA LEU A 74 -3.96 12.78 -4.47
C LEU A 74 -3.51 13.42 -5.80
N LEU A 75 -4.03 12.94 -6.92
CA LEU A 75 -3.77 13.53 -8.25
C LEU A 75 -4.28 14.96 -8.32
N LEU A 76 -5.52 15.22 -7.83
CA LEU A 76 -6.10 16.56 -7.84
C LEU A 76 -5.30 17.54 -6.95
N ARG A 77 -4.92 17.12 -5.74
CA ARG A 77 -4.11 17.95 -4.84
C ARG A 77 -2.70 18.21 -5.39
N SER A 78 -2.08 17.22 -6.03
CA SER A 78 -0.80 17.41 -6.71
C SER A 78 -0.90 18.47 -7.83
N TRP A 79 -1.95 18.39 -8.66
CA TRP A 79 -2.24 19.37 -9.69
C TRP A 79 -2.50 20.76 -9.10
N GLN A 80 -3.33 20.86 -8.08
CA GLN A 80 -3.65 22.13 -7.39
C GLN A 80 -2.39 22.75 -6.74
N SER A 81 -1.46 21.93 -6.27
CA SER A 81 -0.16 22.37 -5.74
C SER A 81 0.83 22.80 -6.82
N GLY A 82 0.50 22.65 -8.11
CA GLY A 82 1.33 23.08 -9.23
C GLY A 82 2.31 22.01 -9.75
N HIS A 83 1.97 20.73 -9.62
CA HIS A 83 2.75 19.64 -10.24
C HIS A 83 2.85 19.87 -11.75
N LYS A 84 4.08 19.83 -12.29
CA LYS A 84 4.36 20.10 -13.72
C LYS A 84 4.85 18.87 -14.49
N GLY A 85 5.18 17.80 -13.78
CA GLY A 85 5.67 16.56 -14.39
C GLY A 85 4.54 15.58 -14.68
N MET A 86 4.91 14.40 -15.19
CA MET A 86 4.01 13.28 -15.39
C MET A 86 4.07 12.36 -14.17
N ILE A 87 2.91 12.06 -13.59
CA ILE A 87 2.72 11.02 -12.57
C ILE A 87 2.25 9.75 -13.28
N ASN A 88 3.04 8.69 -13.24
CA ASN A 88 2.68 7.41 -13.83
C ASN A 88 1.91 6.57 -12.82
N CYS A 89 0.64 6.29 -13.05
CA CYS A 89 -0.20 5.50 -12.16
C CYS A 89 -0.38 4.09 -12.73
N TYR A 90 -0.07 3.08 -11.93
CA TYR A 90 -0.21 1.67 -12.26
C TYR A 90 -1.19 1.03 -11.29
N GLY A 91 -2.06 0.17 -11.78
CA GLY A 91 -2.99 -0.58 -10.93
C GLY A 91 -3.86 -1.55 -11.73
N PRO A 92 -4.71 -2.32 -11.06
CA PRO A 92 -5.58 -3.29 -11.71
C PRO A 92 -6.73 -2.61 -12.45
N ASN A 93 -7.27 -3.29 -13.46
CA ASN A 93 -8.57 -2.93 -14.05
C ASN A 93 -9.66 -2.96 -12.94
N PRO A 94 -10.57 -1.97 -12.84
CA PRO A 94 -10.84 -0.87 -13.79
C PRO A 94 -10.31 0.52 -13.35
N ILE A 95 -9.06 0.63 -12.93
CA ILE A 95 -8.51 1.90 -12.39
C ILE A 95 -8.67 3.09 -13.35
N LYS A 96 -8.58 2.88 -14.67
CA LYS A 96 -8.83 3.94 -15.66
C LYS A 96 -10.25 4.50 -15.57
N LYS A 97 -11.23 3.61 -15.45
CA LYS A 97 -12.63 3.99 -15.30
C LYS A 97 -12.85 4.73 -13.99
N MET A 98 -12.25 4.26 -12.89
CA MET A 98 -12.36 4.91 -11.58
C MET A 98 -11.85 6.36 -11.63
N ILE A 99 -10.68 6.59 -12.22
CA ILE A 99 -10.13 7.96 -12.37
C ILE A 99 -10.96 8.79 -13.36
N SER A 100 -11.48 8.21 -14.44
CA SER A 100 -12.38 8.94 -15.33
C SER A 100 -13.64 9.42 -14.60
N SER A 101 -14.26 8.55 -13.79
CA SER A 101 -15.44 8.90 -12.98
C SER A 101 -15.10 9.95 -11.91
N TYR A 102 -13.92 9.87 -11.31
CA TYR A 102 -13.44 10.92 -10.39
C TYR A 102 -13.29 12.28 -11.07
N CYS A 103 -12.76 12.31 -12.30
CA CYS A 103 -12.67 13.54 -13.09
C CYS A 103 -14.04 14.15 -13.39
N GLU A 104 -15.05 13.33 -13.65
CA GLU A 104 -16.43 13.77 -13.83
C GLU A 104 -17.00 14.33 -12.52
N TYR A 105 -16.85 13.61 -11.42
CA TYR A 105 -17.29 14.03 -10.10
C TYR A 105 -16.70 15.38 -9.69
N MET A 106 -15.40 15.62 -9.97
CA MET A 106 -14.71 16.87 -9.66
C MET A 106 -14.72 17.89 -10.80
N SER A 107 -15.49 17.67 -11.86
CA SER A 107 -15.45 18.48 -13.09
C SER A 107 -15.72 19.96 -12.86
N TRP A 108 -16.62 20.31 -11.92
CA TRP A 108 -16.93 21.68 -11.58
C TRP A 108 -15.68 22.47 -11.11
N ASP A 109 -14.95 21.93 -10.11
CA ASP A 109 -13.75 22.59 -9.56
C ASP A 109 -12.58 22.57 -10.56
N ILE A 110 -12.40 21.46 -11.28
CA ILE A 110 -11.36 21.34 -12.30
C ILE A 110 -11.55 22.39 -13.41
N ASN A 111 -12.76 22.53 -13.94
CA ASN A 111 -13.07 23.48 -15.01
C ASN A 111 -12.93 24.93 -14.55
N LEU A 112 -13.41 25.22 -13.32
CA LEU A 112 -13.30 26.54 -12.72
C LEU A 112 -11.84 26.98 -12.63
N ARG A 113 -10.97 26.14 -12.08
CA ARG A 113 -9.54 26.45 -11.91
C ARG A 113 -8.77 26.47 -13.23
N THR A 114 -9.08 25.57 -14.14
CA THR A 114 -8.48 25.59 -15.48
C THR A 114 -8.76 26.93 -16.18
N LYS A 115 -10.01 27.41 -16.10
CA LYS A 115 -10.45 28.65 -16.76
C LYS A 115 -9.93 29.91 -16.07
N HIS A 116 -10.04 29.98 -14.74
CA HIS A 116 -9.81 31.24 -14.00
C HIS A 116 -8.41 31.36 -13.39
N GLU A 117 -7.72 30.25 -13.15
CA GLU A 117 -6.35 30.25 -12.64
C GLU A 117 -5.30 29.94 -13.72
N ASN A 118 -5.73 29.80 -14.99
CA ASN A 118 -4.87 29.44 -16.12
C ASN A 118 -4.01 28.20 -15.87
N ARG A 119 -4.60 27.20 -15.21
CA ARG A 119 -3.91 25.92 -14.94
C ARG A 119 -3.88 25.04 -16.18
N PRO A 120 -2.86 24.19 -16.34
CA PRO A 120 -2.88 23.16 -17.37
C PRO A 120 -4.08 22.24 -17.17
N GLN A 121 -4.48 21.52 -18.21
CA GLN A 121 -5.54 20.51 -18.09
C GLN A 121 -5.19 19.48 -17.02
N PHE A 122 -6.12 19.15 -16.13
CA PHE A 122 -5.88 18.21 -15.02
C PHE A 122 -5.29 16.87 -15.53
N LYS A 123 -5.86 16.33 -16.60
CA LYS A 123 -5.40 15.06 -17.19
C LYS A 123 -4.00 15.11 -17.82
N SER A 124 -3.40 16.30 -17.95
CA SER A 124 -2.05 16.42 -18.52
C SER A 124 -0.92 16.11 -17.56
N ILE A 125 -1.21 15.96 -16.26
CA ILE A 125 -0.17 15.69 -15.24
C ILE A 125 -0.06 14.23 -14.85
N PHE A 126 -0.89 13.34 -15.37
CA PHE A 126 -0.83 11.91 -15.04
C PHE A 126 -1.17 11.02 -16.23
N GLU A 127 -0.67 9.81 -16.18
CA GLU A 127 -1.02 8.71 -17.09
C GLU A 127 -1.44 7.49 -16.27
N ILE A 128 -2.60 6.89 -16.60
CA ILE A 128 -3.10 5.69 -15.94
C ILE A 128 -2.83 4.47 -16.80
N LYS A 129 -2.14 3.48 -16.24
CA LYS A 129 -1.76 2.22 -16.89
C LYS A 129 -2.34 1.05 -16.11
N GLU A 130 -3.25 0.32 -16.75
CA GLU A 130 -3.76 -0.92 -16.19
C GLU A 130 -2.71 -2.02 -16.34
N VAL A 131 -2.36 -2.63 -15.21
CA VAL A 131 -1.44 -3.75 -15.18
C VAL A 131 -2.20 -5.00 -15.61
N SER A 132 -1.74 -5.67 -16.64
CA SER A 132 -2.39 -6.86 -17.23
C SER A 132 -1.52 -8.11 -17.23
N SER A 133 -0.28 -7.99 -16.81
CA SER A 133 0.67 -9.10 -16.81
C SER A 133 1.82 -8.88 -15.82
N GLU A 134 2.33 -9.98 -15.32
CA GLU A 134 3.48 -10.01 -14.43
C GLU A 134 4.77 -9.72 -15.20
N LYS A 135 5.41 -8.62 -14.89
CA LYS A 135 6.64 -8.17 -15.56
C LYS A 135 7.19 -6.90 -14.93
N LYS A 136 8.26 -6.40 -15.52
CA LYS A 136 8.69 -5.03 -15.34
C LYS A 136 7.59 -4.10 -15.89
N ILE A 137 7.05 -3.24 -15.02
CA ILE A 137 5.97 -2.31 -15.36
C ILE A 137 6.44 -0.85 -15.44
N TYR A 138 7.51 -0.53 -14.70
CA TYR A 138 8.05 0.83 -14.65
C TYR A 138 9.57 0.81 -14.51
N GLU A 139 10.22 1.80 -15.07
CA GLU A 139 11.64 2.08 -14.87
C GLU A 139 11.92 3.56 -15.14
N ASP A 140 12.72 4.16 -14.26
CA ASP A 140 13.33 5.46 -14.47
C ASP A 140 14.78 5.45 -13.95
N LYS A 141 15.39 6.63 -13.84
CA LYS A 141 16.78 6.77 -13.36
C LYS A 141 17.00 6.30 -11.90
N ASN A 142 15.94 6.19 -11.10
CA ASN A 142 16.01 5.93 -9.66
C ASN A 142 15.55 4.53 -9.29
N VAL A 143 14.55 3.99 -9.99
CA VAL A 143 13.93 2.71 -9.64
C VAL A 143 13.56 1.89 -10.88
N LYS A 144 13.62 0.57 -10.74
CA LYS A 144 12.95 -0.39 -11.61
C LYS A 144 11.85 -1.06 -10.78
N VAL A 145 10.66 -1.25 -11.35
CA VAL A 145 9.53 -1.88 -10.66
C VAL A 145 9.02 -3.09 -11.44
N GLU A 146 8.94 -4.20 -10.75
CA GLU A 146 8.34 -5.44 -11.22
C GLU A 146 7.10 -5.77 -10.39
N CYS A 147 6.15 -6.50 -10.96
CA CYS A 147 4.96 -6.95 -10.26
C CYS A 147 4.66 -8.42 -10.53
N ILE A 148 3.99 -9.02 -9.56
CA ILE A 148 3.35 -10.35 -9.68
C ILE A 148 1.92 -10.26 -9.18
N THR A 149 1.05 -11.17 -9.63
CA THR A 149 -0.26 -11.37 -9.02
C THR A 149 -0.14 -12.20 -7.75
N VAL A 150 -0.94 -11.84 -6.75
CA VAL A 150 -1.05 -12.56 -5.48
C VAL A 150 -2.53 -12.88 -5.19
N PRO A 151 -2.83 -13.98 -4.45
CA PRO A 151 -4.20 -14.34 -4.11
C PRO A 151 -4.73 -13.45 -2.98
N HIS A 152 -5.93 -12.87 -3.16
CA HIS A 152 -6.63 -12.09 -2.16
C HIS A 152 -8.14 -12.33 -2.24
N GLY A 153 -8.56 -13.55 -1.90
CA GLY A 153 -9.96 -13.94 -1.98
C GLY A 153 -10.57 -13.66 -3.35
N GLU A 154 -11.68 -12.93 -3.38
CA GLU A 154 -12.38 -12.53 -4.61
C GLU A 154 -11.87 -11.21 -5.21
N ALA A 155 -10.98 -10.49 -4.50
CA ALA A 155 -10.39 -9.24 -4.98
C ALA A 155 -9.27 -9.50 -5.98
N VAL A 156 -9.64 -9.78 -7.20
CA VAL A 156 -8.72 -10.14 -8.29
C VAL A 156 -8.76 -9.11 -9.43
N PRO A 157 -7.60 -8.73 -9.98
CA PRO A 157 -6.27 -9.09 -9.49
C PRO A 157 -5.81 -8.25 -8.30
N SER A 158 -5.01 -8.85 -7.40
CA SER A 158 -4.18 -8.16 -6.42
C SER A 158 -2.71 -8.34 -6.81
N TYR A 159 -1.89 -7.31 -6.60
CA TYR A 159 -0.48 -7.27 -7.00
C TYR A 159 0.47 -7.05 -5.83
N ALA A 160 1.58 -7.79 -5.82
CA ALA A 160 2.77 -7.41 -5.10
C ALA A 160 3.73 -6.67 -6.03
N TYR A 161 4.43 -5.66 -5.49
CA TYR A 161 5.41 -4.86 -6.22
C TYR A 161 6.80 -5.00 -5.66
N LYS A 162 7.81 -5.22 -6.51
CA LYS A 162 9.23 -5.18 -6.15
C LYS A 162 9.89 -3.97 -6.77
N PHE A 163 10.51 -3.18 -5.91
CA PHE A 163 11.32 -2.02 -6.28
C PHE A 163 12.80 -2.36 -6.15
N TYR A 164 13.53 -2.10 -7.21
CA TYR A 164 14.99 -2.13 -7.22
C TYR A 164 15.48 -0.68 -7.07
N VAL A 165 16.21 -0.41 -6.00
CA VAL A 165 16.72 0.93 -5.63
C VAL A 165 18.21 0.83 -5.37
N ASN A 166 19.05 1.26 -6.30
CA ASN A 166 20.49 1.03 -6.27
C ASN A 166 20.80 -0.49 -6.08
N ASP A 167 21.43 -0.85 -4.94
CA ASP A 167 21.76 -2.22 -4.54
C ASP A 167 20.71 -2.87 -3.63
N LYS A 168 19.58 -2.22 -3.40
CA LYS A 168 18.50 -2.69 -2.50
C LYS A 168 17.28 -3.19 -3.26
N GLU A 169 16.67 -4.23 -2.72
CA GLU A 169 15.40 -4.78 -3.16
C GLU A 169 14.33 -4.62 -2.07
N VAL A 170 13.20 -3.99 -2.44
CA VAL A 170 12.09 -3.72 -1.53
C VAL A 170 10.83 -4.31 -2.13
N VAL A 171 10.15 -5.20 -1.41
CA VAL A 171 8.86 -5.78 -1.83
C VAL A 171 7.73 -5.26 -0.96
N PHE A 172 6.64 -4.84 -1.59
CA PHE A 172 5.35 -4.57 -0.97
C PHE A 172 4.39 -5.68 -1.39
N SER A 173 3.84 -6.40 -0.42
CA SER A 173 3.03 -7.60 -0.69
C SER A 173 1.68 -7.29 -1.36
N GLY A 174 1.12 -6.10 -1.10
CA GLY A 174 -0.32 -5.92 -1.22
C GLY A 174 -1.05 -6.83 -0.23
N ASP A 175 -2.37 -6.91 -0.32
CA ASP A 175 -3.13 -7.87 0.48
C ASP A 175 -3.11 -9.23 -0.19
N THR A 176 -2.82 -10.26 0.59
CA THR A 176 -2.58 -11.60 0.06
C THR A 176 -2.69 -12.69 1.11
N SER A 177 -3.20 -13.85 0.77
CA SER A 177 -2.96 -15.07 1.53
C SER A 177 -1.58 -15.67 1.19
N ILE A 178 -1.10 -16.60 2.02
CA ILE A 178 0.19 -17.27 1.81
C ILE A 178 0.26 -17.94 0.43
N ASN A 179 1.35 -17.71 -0.28
CA ASN A 179 1.57 -18.32 -1.60
C ASN A 179 3.06 -18.41 -1.97
N GLU A 180 3.41 -19.48 -2.67
CA GLU A 180 4.78 -19.75 -3.11
C GLU A 180 5.35 -18.69 -4.07
N LYS A 181 4.49 -18.06 -4.86
CA LYS A 181 4.94 -17.06 -5.84
C LYS A 181 5.52 -15.84 -5.13
N LEU A 182 4.86 -15.34 -4.08
CA LEU A 182 5.36 -14.24 -3.29
C LEU A 182 6.65 -14.62 -2.53
N ILE A 183 6.72 -15.84 -1.99
CA ILE A 183 7.94 -16.35 -1.35
C ILE A 183 9.12 -16.29 -2.32
N LYS A 184 8.95 -16.82 -3.54
CA LYS A 184 10.00 -16.77 -4.58
C LYS A 184 10.33 -15.34 -5.02
N PHE A 185 9.32 -14.49 -5.16
CA PHE A 185 9.47 -13.08 -5.53
C PHE A 185 10.22 -12.28 -4.47
N SER A 186 10.04 -12.63 -3.19
CA SER A 186 10.69 -11.98 -2.04
C SER A 186 12.01 -12.63 -1.62
N ASN A 187 12.56 -13.56 -2.43
CA ASN A 187 13.77 -14.30 -2.04
C ASN A 187 14.97 -13.37 -1.81
N LYS A 188 15.47 -13.36 -0.57
CA LYS A 188 16.64 -12.59 -0.10
C LYS A 188 16.54 -11.06 -0.24
N VAL A 189 15.33 -10.51 -0.38
CA VAL A 189 15.16 -9.05 -0.45
C VAL A 189 15.64 -8.35 0.82
N ASP A 190 16.03 -7.08 0.66
CA ASP A 190 16.46 -6.26 1.79
C ASP A 190 15.30 -5.93 2.73
N TYR A 191 14.12 -5.63 2.15
CA TYR A 191 12.90 -5.33 2.90
C TYR A 191 11.69 -6.02 2.28
N LEU A 192 10.93 -6.72 3.08
CA LEU A 192 9.58 -7.18 2.76
C LEU A 192 8.59 -6.39 3.62
N ILE A 193 7.83 -5.50 3.00
CA ILE A 193 6.71 -4.78 3.62
C ILE A 193 5.47 -5.62 3.35
N HIS A 194 4.92 -6.24 4.40
CA HIS A 194 3.87 -7.24 4.26
C HIS A 194 2.67 -6.94 5.16
N GLU A 195 1.49 -7.19 4.64
CA GLU A 195 0.27 -7.20 5.42
C GLU A 195 0.29 -8.29 6.48
N VAL A 196 -0.51 -8.15 7.53
CA VAL A 196 -0.58 -9.16 8.57
C VAL A 196 -1.88 -9.14 9.34
N LEU A 197 -2.43 -10.31 9.65
CA LEU A 197 -3.56 -10.40 10.56
C LEU A 197 -3.26 -11.25 11.80
N ASN A 198 -3.82 -10.82 12.93
CA ASN A 198 -3.88 -11.59 14.16
C ASN A 198 -5.23 -12.31 14.24
N LEU A 199 -5.23 -13.65 14.16
CA LEU A 199 -6.47 -14.45 14.14
C LEU A 199 -7.37 -14.21 15.36
N LYS A 200 -6.80 -14.12 16.57
CA LYS A 200 -7.56 -13.84 17.78
C LYS A 200 -8.18 -12.45 17.78
N GLY A 201 -7.46 -11.49 17.21
CA GLY A 201 -7.96 -10.13 17.05
C GLY A 201 -9.10 -10.04 16.04
N VAL A 202 -9.03 -10.78 14.95
CA VAL A 202 -10.13 -10.93 13.99
C VAL A 202 -11.36 -11.52 14.67
N ASP A 203 -11.19 -12.61 15.43
CA ASP A 203 -12.29 -13.23 16.18
C ASP A 203 -12.93 -12.25 17.18
N ASP A 204 -12.14 -11.45 17.89
CA ASP A 204 -12.64 -10.44 18.83
C ASP A 204 -13.47 -9.34 18.13
N ILE A 205 -13.02 -8.86 16.97
CA ILE A 205 -13.77 -7.88 16.17
C ILE A 205 -15.10 -8.47 15.69
N ILE A 206 -15.07 -9.68 15.12
CA ILE A 206 -16.26 -10.32 14.57
C ILE A 206 -17.28 -10.55 15.67
N ASN A 207 -16.86 -11.09 16.81
CA ASN A 207 -17.74 -11.32 17.94
C ASN A 207 -18.39 -10.03 18.48
N LYS A 208 -17.71 -8.89 18.38
CA LYS A 208 -18.23 -7.59 18.81
C LYS A 208 -19.16 -6.92 17.78
N THR A 209 -18.86 -7.07 16.49
CA THR A 209 -19.56 -6.32 15.44
C THR A 209 -20.56 -7.13 14.64
N TYR A 210 -20.26 -8.39 14.41
CA TYR A 210 -21.09 -9.31 13.61
C TYR A 210 -21.09 -10.71 14.23
N PRO A 211 -21.59 -10.86 15.46
CA PRO A 211 -21.55 -12.13 16.19
C PRO A 211 -22.19 -13.27 15.38
N GLY A 212 -21.45 -14.35 15.22
CA GLY A 212 -21.92 -15.53 14.48
C GLY A 212 -21.79 -15.45 12.95
N ASN A 213 -21.25 -14.35 12.39
CA ASN A 213 -21.03 -14.23 10.96
C ASN A 213 -19.76 -14.96 10.50
N ASN A 214 -19.88 -16.28 10.32
CA ASN A 214 -18.78 -17.14 9.91
C ASN A 214 -18.32 -16.87 8.47
N GLU A 215 -19.21 -16.43 7.58
CA GLU A 215 -18.86 -16.07 6.19
C GLU A 215 -17.94 -14.87 6.17
N PHE A 216 -18.24 -13.83 6.95
CA PHE A 216 -17.38 -12.65 7.05
C PHE A 216 -16.01 -12.99 7.66
N ARG A 217 -15.99 -13.86 8.69
CA ARG A 217 -14.74 -14.37 9.25
C ARG A 217 -13.89 -15.09 8.20
N LYS A 218 -14.52 -15.99 7.47
CA LYS A 218 -13.86 -16.73 6.40
C LYS A 218 -13.31 -15.82 5.32
N HIS A 219 -14.11 -14.85 4.87
CA HIS A 219 -13.69 -13.86 3.88
C HIS A 219 -12.41 -13.12 4.30
N ILE A 220 -12.34 -12.66 5.57
CA ILE A 220 -11.14 -11.99 6.06
C ILE A 220 -9.94 -12.94 6.08
N ILE A 221 -10.09 -14.15 6.61
CA ILE A 221 -8.97 -15.10 6.79
C ILE A 221 -8.47 -15.63 5.44
N ASP A 222 -9.36 -15.97 4.53
CA ASP A 222 -8.98 -16.54 3.22
C ASP A 222 -8.25 -15.51 2.33
N GLY A 223 -8.49 -14.21 2.57
CA GLY A 223 -7.89 -13.13 1.79
C GLY A 223 -6.56 -12.59 2.33
N HIS A 224 -6.18 -12.95 3.55
CA HIS A 224 -5.05 -12.32 4.24
C HIS A 224 -4.07 -13.34 4.84
N THR A 225 -2.92 -12.85 5.28
CA THR A 225 -1.83 -13.66 5.85
C THR A 225 -1.82 -13.53 7.39
N SER A 226 -1.96 -14.65 8.09
CA SER A 226 -1.80 -14.68 9.54
C SER A 226 -0.37 -14.46 9.99
N THR A 227 -0.17 -14.08 11.26
CA THR A 227 1.17 -13.96 11.87
C THR A 227 2.01 -15.23 11.73
N GLU A 228 1.40 -16.40 11.86
CA GLU A 228 2.07 -17.69 11.71
C GLU A 228 2.56 -17.91 10.28
N GLU A 229 1.69 -17.70 9.28
CA GLU A 229 1.99 -17.83 7.86
C GLU A 229 3.04 -16.81 7.41
N LEU A 230 2.95 -15.57 7.90
CA LEU A 230 3.94 -14.53 7.60
C LEU A 230 5.33 -14.90 8.11
N GLY A 231 5.40 -15.51 9.29
CA GLY A 231 6.67 -16.04 9.81
C GLY A 231 7.28 -17.12 8.91
N ILE A 232 6.44 -17.97 8.32
CA ILE A 232 6.86 -19.00 7.34
C ILE A 232 7.34 -18.32 6.05
N ILE A 233 6.55 -17.41 5.48
CA ILE A 233 6.91 -16.64 4.27
C ILE A 233 8.28 -15.98 4.44
N ALA A 234 8.48 -15.24 5.53
CA ALA A 234 9.71 -14.50 5.77
C ALA A 234 10.93 -15.43 5.93
N THR A 235 10.74 -16.58 6.55
CA THR A 235 11.79 -17.60 6.74
C THR A 235 12.16 -18.28 5.42
N GLU A 236 11.20 -18.75 4.66
CA GLU A 236 11.42 -19.42 3.38
C GLU A 236 12.00 -18.48 2.33
N ALA A 237 11.51 -17.24 2.28
CA ALA A 237 12.04 -16.20 1.41
C ALA A 237 13.41 -15.66 1.88
N LYS A 238 13.88 -16.00 3.09
CA LYS A 238 15.15 -15.53 3.65
C LYS A 238 15.28 -14.01 3.61
N VAL A 239 14.20 -13.30 3.95
CA VAL A 239 14.18 -11.83 3.92
C VAL A 239 15.12 -11.27 4.99
N LYS A 240 15.79 -10.13 4.68
CA LYS A 240 16.71 -9.51 5.65
C LYS A 240 15.94 -8.72 6.73
N ASN A 241 14.91 -7.99 6.31
CA ASN A 241 14.06 -7.20 7.21
C ASN A 241 12.59 -7.41 6.82
N LEU A 242 11.77 -7.82 7.78
CA LEU A 242 10.33 -7.90 7.67
C LEU A 242 9.71 -6.65 8.28
N VAL A 243 8.87 -5.93 7.53
CA VAL A 243 8.16 -4.75 8.00
C VAL A 243 6.67 -5.05 7.97
N LEU A 244 6.01 -5.01 9.11
CA LEU A 244 4.57 -5.23 9.20
C LEU A 244 3.81 -3.98 8.76
N ASN A 245 2.87 -4.16 7.88
CA ASN A 245 1.98 -3.10 7.39
C ASN A 245 0.55 -3.64 7.30
N HIS A 246 -0.43 -2.81 7.00
CA HIS A 246 -1.82 -3.25 6.88
C HIS A 246 -2.20 -4.20 8.03
N LEU A 247 -2.07 -3.72 9.28
CA LEU A 247 -2.24 -4.54 10.47
C LEU A 247 -3.73 -4.76 10.78
N VAL A 248 -4.15 -6.00 10.91
CA VAL A 248 -5.53 -6.41 11.26
C VAL A 248 -5.51 -7.25 12.54
N PRO A 249 -6.21 -6.86 13.60
CA PRO A 249 -7.10 -5.70 13.75
C PRO A 249 -6.36 -4.40 14.01
N THR A 250 -6.80 -3.36 13.35
CA THR A 250 -6.26 -2.02 13.52
C THR A 250 -6.73 -1.40 14.84
N GLY A 251 -5.80 -0.78 15.58
CA GLY A 251 -6.12 0.05 16.75
C GLY A 251 -6.75 -0.70 17.93
N SER A 252 -6.73 -2.02 17.94
CA SER A 252 -7.23 -2.80 19.06
C SER A 252 -6.32 -2.64 20.27
N PRO A 253 -6.81 -2.13 21.41
CA PRO A 253 -5.99 -1.98 22.61
C PRO A 253 -5.49 -3.30 23.19
N LYS A 254 -6.03 -4.42 22.71
CA LYS A 254 -5.71 -5.77 23.18
C LYS A 254 -4.83 -6.55 22.21
N PHE A 255 -4.95 -6.29 20.91
CA PHE A 255 -4.29 -7.11 19.87
C PHE A 255 -3.35 -6.30 18.96
N ASP A 256 -3.51 -4.98 18.84
CA ASP A 256 -2.59 -4.12 18.09
C ASP A 256 -1.48 -3.58 19.00
N LEU A 257 -0.69 -4.50 19.57
CA LEU A 257 0.44 -4.22 20.43
C LEU A 257 1.72 -4.81 19.84
N ASP A 258 2.79 -4.03 19.79
CA ASP A 258 4.07 -4.45 19.18
C ASP A 258 4.54 -5.81 19.75
N GLU A 259 4.43 -6.01 21.05
CA GLU A 259 4.84 -7.24 21.74
C GLU A 259 4.06 -8.48 21.29
N ILE A 260 2.79 -8.33 20.92
CA ILE A 260 1.96 -9.43 20.44
C ILE A 260 2.41 -9.83 19.04
N TRP A 261 2.54 -8.86 18.12
CA TRP A 261 3.01 -9.10 16.78
C TRP A 261 4.38 -9.78 16.77
N LEU A 262 5.34 -9.23 17.54
CA LEU A 262 6.69 -9.76 17.63
C LEU A 262 6.73 -11.16 18.24
N LYS A 263 5.95 -11.42 19.28
CA LYS A 263 5.90 -12.73 19.94
C LYS A 263 5.37 -13.83 19.03
N GLU A 264 4.28 -13.56 18.30
CA GLU A 264 3.67 -14.53 17.40
C GLU A 264 4.58 -14.83 16.19
N LEU A 265 5.14 -13.80 15.57
CA LEU A 265 6.10 -13.96 14.45
C LEU A 265 7.37 -14.70 14.86
N ALA A 266 7.86 -14.47 16.09
CA ALA A 266 9.07 -15.13 16.59
C ALA A 266 8.96 -16.66 16.69
N ILE A 267 7.78 -17.25 16.52
CA ILE A 267 7.61 -18.71 16.46
C ILE A 267 8.32 -19.23 15.19
N ASN A 268 8.06 -18.62 14.04
CA ASN A 268 8.50 -19.10 12.74
C ASN A 268 9.61 -18.25 12.08
N PHE A 269 9.84 -17.02 12.53
CA PHE A 269 10.86 -16.13 11.96
C PHE A 269 11.77 -15.55 13.05
N LYS A 270 13.09 -15.69 12.87
CA LYS A 270 14.13 -15.21 13.81
C LYS A 270 14.91 -14.01 13.29
N GLY A 271 14.51 -13.48 12.15
CA GLY A 271 15.16 -12.31 11.54
C GLY A 271 14.68 -10.98 12.17
N ASN A 272 15.08 -9.89 11.53
CA ASN A 272 14.69 -8.55 11.98
C ASN A 272 13.23 -8.24 11.60
N VAL A 273 12.41 -7.89 12.59
CA VAL A 273 11.00 -7.50 12.42
C VAL A 273 10.80 -6.08 12.88
N ILE A 274 10.15 -5.27 12.04
CA ILE A 274 9.77 -3.88 12.33
C ILE A 274 8.23 -3.82 12.32
N VAL A 275 7.62 -3.52 13.45
CA VAL A 275 6.17 -3.26 13.49
C VAL A 275 5.89 -1.89 12.92
N GLY A 276 5.12 -1.85 11.84
CA GLY A 276 4.77 -0.60 11.15
C GLY A 276 3.94 0.33 12.04
N LYS A 277 4.24 1.61 11.94
CA LYS A 277 3.48 2.71 12.54
C LYS A 277 3.37 3.82 11.51
N ASP A 278 2.26 4.55 11.57
CA ASP A 278 2.08 5.71 10.71
C ASP A 278 3.26 6.67 10.84
N LEU A 279 3.74 7.16 9.71
CA LEU A 279 4.87 8.08 9.57
C LEU A 279 6.25 7.49 9.93
N LEU A 280 6.33 6.18 10.20
CA LEU A 280 7.62 5.52 10.42
C LEU A 280 8.50 5.64 9.16
N GLN A 281 9.76 6.05 9.35
CA GLN A 281 10.74 6.19 8.29
C GLN A 281 11.85 5.13 8.44
N ILE A 282 12.07 4.35 7.41
CA ILE A 282 13.10 3.30 7.35
C ILE A 282 14.13 3.72 6.30
N LYS A 283 15.38 3.87 6.70
CA LYS A 283 16.49 4.20 5.78
C LYS A 283 16.85 2.98 4.92
N LEU A 284 17.10 3.25 3.62
CA LEU A 284 17.60 2.27 2.67
C LEU A 284 19.13 2.35 2.50
#